data_7a4a444529ef98c1d6e40c90653a9c83
#
_entry.id   7a4a444529ef98c1d6e40c90653a9c83
#
_cell.length_a   1.000
_cell.length_b   1.000
_cell.length_c   1.000
_cell.angle_alpha   90.00
_cell.angle_beta   90.00
_cell.angle_gamma   90.00
#
_symmetry.space_group_name_H-M   'P 1'
#
loop_
_entity.id
_entity.type
_entity.pdbx_description
1 polymer ?
#
loop_
_entity_poly.entity_id
_entity_poly.type
_entity_poly.pdbx_seq_one_letter_code
_entity_poly.pdbx_strand_id
1 'polypeptide(L)'
;MLFQGQEFWSRTPFDYLADDEPELSARVREGRRSFLTQFPSLNAEAISKALRTPGNLRTFEDCRFDWSERNRTNEALSLHRDLVALRREDPIFAAQCYGAIDSAVIGAEAFLLRCFGERGDDRLLAINLGSDLTPESLAAPLVAPPQVRMWSEIFSSQNPAYGGSGSPVFEKSARWRIPGYTAIALVAMPESDEASLTLAAQAHR
;
A
#
# COMPACT_ATOMS: atom_id res chain seq x y z
N MET A 1 -4.91 -7.49 5.22
CA MET A 1 -4.21 -8.02 6.41
C MET A 1 -3.19 -6.96 6.82
N LEU A 2 -3.12 -6.62 8.09
CA LEU A 2 -2.13 -5.68 8.63
C LEU A 2 -1.29 -6.43 9.66
N PHE A 3 0.01 -6.16 9.68
CA PHE A 3 0.87 -6.62 10.77
C PHE A 3 0.68 -5.71 11.98
N GLN A 4 0.83 -6.29 13.16
CA GLN A 4 0.76 -5.52 14.40
C GLN A 4 1.79 -4.37 14.39
N GLY A 5 1.37 -3.15 14.73
CA GLY A 5 2.22 -1.96 14.77
C GLY A 5 2.56 -1.34 13.42
N GLN A 6 2.08 -1.91 12.30
CA GLN A 6 2.30 -1.35 10.96
C GLN A 6 1.68 0.04 10.84
N GLU A 7 0.54 0.27 11.49
CA GLU A 7 -0.22 1.51 11.45
C GLU A 7 0.52 2.71 12.08
N PHE A 8 1.57 2.49 12.83
CA PHE A 8 2.43 3.55 13.37
C PHE A 8 3.92 3.29 13.15
N TRP A 9 4.26 2.46 12.16
CA TRP A 9 5.63 2.09 11.76
C TRP A 9 6.49 1.64 12.95
N SER A 10 5.92 0.77 13.80
CA SER A 10 6.66 0.22 14.93
C SER A 10 7.97 -0.43 14.50
N ARG A 11 9.03 -0.16 15.24
CA ARG A 11 10.33 -0.80 15.07
C ARG A 11 10.44 -2.11 15.84
N THR A 12 9.41 -2.44 16.62
CA THR A 12 9.35 -3.69 17.36
C THR A 12 9.37 -4.87 16.40
N PRO A 13 10.23 -5.86 16.61
CA PRO A 13 10.25 -7.08 15.79
C PRO A 13 8.91 -7.79 15.80
N PHE A 14 8.59 -8.45 14.70
CA PHE A 14 7.43 -9.34 14.59
C PHE A 14 7.89 -10.77 14.38
N ASP A 15 8.37 -11.40 15.47
CA ASP A 15 8.86 -12.76 15.42
C ASP A 15 7.74 -13.78 15.64
N TYR A 16 7.97 -14.99 15.19
CA TYR A 16 7.10 -16.11 15.50
C TYR A 16 7.29 -16.51 16.96
N LEU A 17 6.17 -16.55 17.68
CA LEU A 17 6.13 -16.96 19.09
C LEU A 17 5.33 -18.25 19.23
N ALA A 18 5.82 -19.16 20.07
CA ALA A 18 5.15 -20.40 20.41
C ALA A 18 5.50 -20.76 21.85
N ASP A 19 4.50 -21.20 22.59
CA ASP A 19 4.64 -21.73 23.96
C ASP A 19 4.22 -23.21 23.96
N ASP A 20 5.05 -24.01 23.31
CA ASP A 20 4.84 -25.44 23.13
C ASP A 20 5.56 -26.23 24.26
N GLU A 21 5.12 -27.46 24.52
CA GLU A 21 5.84 -28.37 25.35
C GLU A 21 7.28 -28.60 24.83
N PRO A 22 8.26 -28.90 25.70
CA PRO A 22 9.68 -28.94 25.33
C PRO A 22 10.01 -29.82 24.12
N GLU A 23 9.37 -30.97 23.97
CA GLU A 23 9.59 -31.88 22.83
C GLU A 23 9.07 -31.31 21.53
N LEU A 24 7.86 -30.72 21.56
CA LEU A 24 7.24 -30.06 20.40
C LEU A 24 8.02 -28.81 20.02
N SER A 25 8.42 -28.00 20.99
CA SER A 25 9.23 -26.79 20.79
C SER A 25 10.55 -27.11 20.07
N ALA A 26 11.22 -28.23 20.44
CA ALA A 26 12.43 -28.64 19.74
C ALA A 26 12.18 -29.02 18.27
N ARG A 27 11.07 -29.71 17.96
CA ARG A 27 10.68 -30.10 16.61
C ARG A 27 10.27 -28.87 15.79
N VAL A 28 9.51 -27.95 16.36
CA VAL A 28 9.10 -26.69 15.72
C VAL A 28 10.32 -25.84 15.36
N ARG A 29 11.27 -25.72 16.28
CA ARG A 29 12.53 -24.98 16.03
C ARG A 29 13.32 -25.58 14.88
N GLU A 30 13.50 -26.90 14.85
CA GLU A 30 14.24 -27.58 13.79
C GLU A 30 13.49 -27.49 12.45
N GLY A 31 12.17 -27.68 12.44
CA GLY A 31 11.35 -27.51 11.25
C GLY A 31 11.44 -26.09 10.66
N ARG A 32 11.39 -25.06 11.51
CA ARG A 32 11.59 -23.66 11.04
C ARG A 32 12.98 -23.43 10.47
N ARG A 33 14.01 -23.97 11.14
CA ARG A 33 15.39 -23.85 10.65
C ARG A 33 15.52 -24.49 9.26
N SER A 34 15.01 -25.70 9.10
CA SER A 34 14.99 -26.41 7.81
C SER A 34 14.20 -25.62 6.76
N PHE A 35 13.01 -25.10 7.09
CA PHE A 35 12.20 -24.28 6.19
C PHE A 35 12.93 -23.02 5.74
N LEU A 36 13.63 -22.34 6.62
CA LEU A 36 14.33 -21.09 6.30
C LEU A 36 15.57 -21.29 5.42
N THR A 37 16.16 -22.48 5.40
CA THR A 37 17.32 -22.79 4.53
C THR A 37 17.00 -22.72 3.03
N GLN A 38 15.72 -22.78 2.65
CA GLN A 38 15.31 -22.60 1.24
C GLN A 38 15.53 -21.16 0.73
N PHE A 39 15.66 -20.18 1.62
CA PHE A 39 15.89 -18.79 1.25
C PHE A 39 17.41 -18.49 1.27
N PRO A 40 18.04 -18.22 0.11
CA PRO A 40 19.50 -18.01 0.05
C PRO A 40 20.00 -16.91 0.99
N SER A 41 19.21 -15.85 1.16
CA SER A 41 19.52 -14.72 2.06
C SER A 41 19.57 -15.10 3.55
N LEU A 42 18.89 -16.19 3.94
CA LEU A 42 18.79 -16.65 5.32
C LEU A 42 19.69 -17.87 5.60
N ASN A 43 20.34 -18.40 4.58
CA ASN A 43 21.19 -19.60 4.68
C ASN A 43 22.61 -19.32 5.19
N ALA A 44 22.98 -18.05 5.41
CA ALA A 44 24.26 -17.71 6.01
C ALA A 44 24.29 -18.16 7.49
N GLU A 45 25.39 -18.81 7.91
CA GLU A 45 25.55 -19.35 9.27
C GLU A 45 25.35 -18.29 10.36
N ALA A 46 25.80 -17.05 10.09
CA ALA A 46 25.60 -15.90 10.98
C ALA A 46 24.11 -15.57 11.20
N ILE A 47 23.28 -15.63 10.13
CA ILE A 47 21.84 -15.38 10.19
C ILE A 47 21.13 -16.52 10.90
N SER A 48 21.49 -17.78 10.61
CA SER A 48 20.93 -18.94 11.29
C SER A 48 21.17 -18.91 12.79
N LYS A 49 22.34 -18.41 13.25
CA LYS A 49 22.63 -18.20 14.67
C LYS A 49 21.90 -17.03 15.30
N ALA A 50 21.54 -16.02 14.53
CA ALA A 50 20.80 -14.84 14.97
C ALA A 50 19.28 -15.07 15.06
N LEU A 51 18.77 -16.18 14.51
CA LEU A 51 17.34 -16.50 14.57
C LEU A 51 16.89 -16.70 16.03
N ARG A 52 15.88 -15.96 16.39
CA ARG A 52 15.31 -16.03 17.74
C ARG A 52 14.56 -17.34 17.95
N THR A 53 14.64 -17.86 19.17
CA THR A 53 13.92 -19.08 19.55
C THR A 53 12.48 -18.73 19.89
N PRO A 54 11.47 -19.34 19.25
CA PRO A 54 10.06 -19.01 19.43
C PRO A 54 9.55 -19.09 20.86
N GLY A 55 9.95 -20.11 21.61
CA GLY A 55 9.53 -20.35 23.01
C GLY A 55 10.37 -19.61 24.06
N ASN A 56 11.24 -18.68 23.67
CA ASN A 56 12.05 -17.95 24.63
C ASN A 56 11.30 -16.69 25.12
N LEU A 57 11.18 -16.55 26.44
CA LEU A 57 10.54 -15.39 27.06
C LEU A 57 11.12 -14.06 26.55
N ARG A 58 12.44 -13.99 26.35
CA ARG A 58 13.08 -12.80 25.80
C ARG A 58 12.61 -12.47 24.38
N THR A 59 12.32 -13.47 23.54
CA THR A 59 11.75 -13.24 22.20
C THR A 59 10.38 -12.56 22.31
N PHE A 60 9.56 -13.00 23.26
CA PHE A 60 8.28 -12.36 23.55
C PHE A 60 8.45 -10.94 24.07
N GLU A 61 9.34 -10.72 25.03
CA GLU A 61 9.61 -9.40 25.62
C GLU A 61 10.10 -8.41 24.56
N ASP A 62 10.98 -8.83 23.67
CA ASP A 62 11.50 -8.02 22.58
C ASP A 62 10.44 -7.69 21.51
N CYS A 63 9.38 -8.48 21.40
CA CYS A 63 8.25 -8.27 20.49
C CYS A 63 7.13 -7.40 21.10
N ARG A 64 7.27 -6.94 22.34
CA ARG A 64 6.30 -6.05 22.97
C ARG A 64 6.45 -4.64 22.42
N PHE A 65 5.30 -3.99 22.11
CA PHE A 65 5.32 -2.64 21.59
C PHE A 65 5.89 -1.60 22.55
N ASP A 66 6.72 -0.73 22.01
CA ASP A 66 6.93 0.58 22.59
C ASP A 66 5.81 1.54 22.11
N TRP A 67 4.77 1.67 22.91
CA TRP A 67 3.64 2.54 22.60
C TRP A 67 4.01 4.02 22.46
N SER A 68 5.21 4.46 22.90
CA SER A 68 5.68 5.81 22.67
C SER A 68 5.95 6.10 21.19
N GLU A 69 6.22 5.07 20.39
CA GLU A 69 6.42 5.19 18.94
C GLU A 69 5.17 5.72 18.21
N ARG A 70 3.98 5.38 18.70
CA ARG A 70 2.72 5.86 18.13
C ARG A 70 2.62 7.38 18.07
N ASN A 71 3.22 8.09 19.03
CA ASN A 71 3.17 9.54 19.09
C ASN A 71 4.22 10.23 18.19
N ARG A 72 5.14 9.44 17.59
CA ARG A 72 6.22 9.95 16.75
C ARG A 72 5.91 9.87 15.24
N THR A 73 4.90 9.13 14.85
CA THR A 73 4.60 8.78 13.46
C THR A 73 3.15 9.08 13.10
N ASN A 74 2.77 10.36 13.19
CA ASN A 74 1.43 10.82 12.81
C ASN A 74 1.13 10.55 11.34
N GLU A 75 2.13 10.59 10.47
CA GLU A 75 2.04 10.32 9.04
C GLU A 75 1.53 8.91 8.77
N ALA A 76 2.09 7.91 9.44
CA ALA A 76 1.66 6.51 9.29
C ALA A 76 0.21 6.31 9.73
N LEU A 77 -0.16 6.89 10.87
CA LEU A 77 -1.53 6.81 11.37
C LEU A 77 -2.53 7.50 10.44
N SER A 78 -2.15 8.68 9.90
CA SER A 78 -2.98 9.42 8.94
C SER A 78 -3.18 8.60 7.66
N LEU A 79 -2.09 8.05 7.09
CA LEU A 79 -2.16 7.18 5.92
C LEU A 79 -3.11 6.00 6.13
N HIS A 80 -2.95 5.26 7.23
CA HIS A 80 -3.79 4.10 7.51
C HIS A 80 -5.25 4.46 7.75
N ARG A 81 -5.52 5.58 8.45
CA ARG A 81 -6.87 6.09 8.68
C ARG A 81 -7.57 6.42 7.36
N ASP A 82 -6.88 7.15 6.47
CA ASP A 82 -7.45 7.61 5.22
C ASP A 82 -7.64 6.45 4.23
N LEU A 83 -6.72 5.48 4.19
CA LEU A 83 -6.89 4.26 3.41
C LEU A 83 -8.08 3.41 3.91
N VAL A 84 -8.27 3.29 5.22
CA VAL A 84 -9.42 2.59 5.79
C VAL A 84 -10.73 3.34 5.49
N ALA A 85 -10.73 4.68 5.60
CA ALA A 85 -11.87 5.51 5.23
C ALA A 85 -12.19 5.33 3.74
N LEU A 86 -11.22 5.51 2.85
CA LEU A 86 -11.40 5.29 1.40
C LEU A 86 -11.97 3.90 1.11
N ARG A 87 -11.44 2.85 1.77
CA ARG A 87 -11.91 1.47 1.58
C ARG A 87 -13.35 1.24 2.03
N ARG A 88 -13.83 1.97 3.03
CA ARG A 88 -15.15 1.80 3.64
C ARG A 88 -16.23 2.72 3.07
N GLU A 89 -15.83 3.94 2.70
CA GLU A 89 -16.75 5.02 2.36
C GLU A 89 -16.92 5.19 0.85
N ASP A 90 -15.88 4.86 0.06
CA ASP A 90 -16.01 4.87 -1.39
C ASP A 90 -16.88 3.68 -1.84
N PRO A 91 -18.00 3.94 -2.56
CA PRO A 91 -18.96 2.89 -2.89
C PRO A 91 -18.37 1.81 -3.79
N ILE A 92 -17.45 2.14 -4.68
CA ILE A 92 -16.85 1.18 -5.61
C ILE A 92 -15.84 0.28 -4.88
N PHE A 93 -14.98 0.86 -4.05
CA PHE A 93 -14.05 0.07 -3.24
C PHE A 93 -14.76 -0.74 -2.15
N ALA A 94 -15.85 -0.22 -1.59
CA ALA A 94 -16.64 -0.92 -0.58
C ALA A 94 -17.41 -2.13 -1.14
N ALA A 95 -17.88 -2.04 -2.40
CA ALA A 95 -18.74 -3.05 -3.02
C ALA A 95 -18.08 -4.44 -3.17
N GLN A 96 -16.75 -4.50 -3.36
CA GLN A 96 -15.97 -5.74 -3.53
C GLN A 96 -16.58 -6.71 -4.56
N CYS A 97 -17.13 -6.18 -5.65
CA CYS A 97 -17.81 -6.98 -6.66
C CYS A 97 -16.83 -7.90 -7.39
N TYR A 98 -17.05 -9.20 -7.29
CA TYR A 98 -16.29 -10.18 -8.06
C TYR A 98 -16.52 -9.97 -9.56
N GLY A 99 -15.43 -9.93 -10.34
CA GLY A 99 -15.50 -9.72 -11.81
C GLY A 99 -15.61 -8.25 -12.24
N ALA A 100 -15.72 -7.30 -11.30
CA ALA A 100 -15.72 -5.86 -11.58
C ALA A 100 -14.30 -5.22 -11.45
N ILE A 101 -13.24 -6.03 -11.47
CA ILE A 101 -11.86 -5.56 -11.39
C ILE A 101 -11.06 -6.13 -12.54
N ASP A 102 -10.32 -5.27 -13.23
CA ASP A 102 -9.33 -5.67 -14.24
C ASP A 102 -7.98 -5.02 -13.93
N SER A 103 -6.90 -5.56 -14.51
CA SER A 103 -5.54 -5.14 -14.22
C SER A 103 -4.67 -5.08 -15.46
N ALA A 104 -3.67 -4.19 -15.45
CA ALA A 104 -2.66 -4.10 -16.50
C ALA A 104 -1.29 -3.80 -15.89
N VAL A 105 -0.25 -4.49 -16.38
CA VAL A 105 1.14 -4.18 -16.09
C VAL A 105 1.56 -3.02 -17.00
N ILE A 106 2.14 -1.97 -16.39
CA ILE A 106 2.55 -0.74 -17.09
C ILE A 106 4.07 -0.50 -17.01
N GLY A 107 4.78 -1.33 -16.29
CA GLY A 107 6.24 -1.29 -16.12
C GLY A 107 6.73 -2.56 -15.43
N ALA A 108 8.06 -2.71 -15.28
CA ALA A 108 8.65 -3.87 -14.63
C ALA A 108 8.18 -4.02 -13.16
N GLU A 109 7.91 -2.91 -12.51
CA GLU A 109 7.52 -2.84 -11.09
C GLU A 109 6.27 -1.98 -10.89
N ALA A 110 5.45 -1.79 -11.97
CA ALA A 110 4.27 -0.94 -11.91
C ALA A 110 3.07 -1.58 -12.59
N PHE A 111 1.90 -1.40 -11.99
CA PHE A 111 0.63 -1.95 -12.50
C PHE A 111 -0.55 -1.05 -12.16
N LEU A 112 -1.63 -1.28 -12.90
CA LEU A 112 -2.94 -0.63 -12.72
C LEU A 112 -3.97 -1.67 -12.28
N LEU A 113 -4.89 -1.23 -11.43
CA LEU A 113 -6.14 -1.94 -11.13
C LEU A 113 -7.30 -1.00 -11.41
N ARG A 114 -8.25 -1.42 -12.26
CA ARG A 114 -9.47 -0.68 -12.50
C ARG A 114 -10.65 -1.40 -11.88
N CYS A 115 -11.37 -0.69 -11.02
CA CYS A 115 -12.62 -1.14 -10.46
C CYS A 115 -13.76 -0.46 -11.22
N PHE A 116 -14.58 -1.25 -11.90
CA PHE A 116 -15.66 -0.76 -12.74
C PHE A 116 -16.89 -0.45 -11.90
N GLY A 117 -17.44 0.75 -12.07
CA GLY A 117 -18.71 1.16 -11.53
C GLY A 117 -19.85 0.99 -12.55
N GLU A 118 -21.08 0.82 -12.07
CA GLU A 118 -22.25 0.55 -12.92
C GLU A 118 -22.58 1.69 -13.91
N ARG A 119 -22.19 2.92 -13.58
CA ARG A 119 -22.50 4.13 -14.37
C ARG A 119 -21.26 4.81 -14.93
N GLY A 120 -20.16 4.06 -15.08
CA GLY A 120 -18.88 4.63 -15.47
C GLY A 120 -18.23 5.49 -14.38
N ASP A 121 -18.66 5.36 -13.14
CA ASP A 121 -18.04 5.96 -11.95
C ASP A 121 -16.86 5.10 -11.45
N ASP A 122 -16.00 4.74 -12.37
CA ASP A 122 -14.90 3.81 -12.13
C ASP A 122 -13.85 4.39 -11.17
N ARG A 123 -13.06 3.48 -10.58
CA ARG A 123 -11.85 3.80 -9.83
C ARG A 123 -10.64 3.19 -10.50
N LEU A 124 -9.57 3.93 -10.55
CA LEU A 124 -8.30 3.46 -11.08
C LEU A 124 -7.22 3.59 -10.01
N LEU A 125 -6.61 2.47 -9.65
CA LEU A 125 -5.42 2.44 -8.79
C LEU A 125 -4.18 2.32 -9.68
N ALA A 126 -3.23 3.24 -9.53
CA ALA A 126 -1.92 3.14 -10.15
C ALA A 126 -0.88 2.89 -9.03
N ILE A 127 -0.11 1.82 -9.17
CA ILE A 127 0.86 1.39 -8.16
C ILE A 127 2.21 1.24 -8.85
N ASN A 128 3.20 1.97 -8.35
CA ASN A 128 4.60 1.88 -8.79
C ASN A 128 5.48 1.52 -7.60
N LEU A 129 6.08 0.33 -7.63
CA LEU A 129 6.98 -0.19 -6.60
C LEU A 129 8.47 0.02 -6.95
N GLY A 130 8.74 0.59 -8.12
CA GLY A 130 10.08 0.86 -8.61
C GLY A 130 10.44 2.35 -8.63
N SER A 131 11.36 2.72 -9.52
CA SER A 131 11.74 4.10 -9.78
C SER A 131 10.65 4.89 -10.52
N ASP A 132 10.84 6.20 -10.69
CA ASP A 132 9.92 7.06 -11.45
C ASP A 132 9.60 6.47 -12.83
N LEU A 133 8.32 6.39 -13.13
CA LEU A 133 7.81 5.87 -14.38
C LEU A 133 7.16 7.00 -15.18
N THR A 134 7.67 7.22 -16.39
CA THR A 134 7.07 8.14 -17.38
C THR A 134 6.83 7.33 -18.65
N PRO A 135 5.70 6.63 -18.74
CA PRO A 135 5.42 5.81 -19.91
C PRO A 135 5.23 6.71 -21.13
N GLU A 136 5.98 6.45 -22.20
CA GLU A 136 5.89 7.20 -23.47
C GLU A 136 4.50 7.04 -24.12
N SER A 137 3.87 5.89 -23.93
CA SER A 137 2.46 5.69 -24.20
C SER A 137 1.87 4.70 -23.20
N LEU A 138 0.87 5.10 -22.44
CA LEU A 138 0.03 4.17 -21.70
C LEU A 138 -0.97 3.54 -22.68
N ALA A 139 -0.48 2.62 -23.50
CA ALA A 139 -1.29 1.88 -24.46
C ALA A 139 -2.26 0.87 -23.79
N ALA A 140 -2.41 0.91 -22.46
CA ALA A 140 -3.34 0.07 -21.75
C ALA A 140 -4.76 0.63 -21.87
N PRO A 141 -5.72 -0.11 -22.44
CA PRO A 141 -7.11 0.34 -22.55
C PRO A 141 -7.74 0.76 -21.20
N LEU A 142 -7.24 0.18 -20.11
CA LEU A 142 -7.72 0.46 -18.74
C LEU A 142 -7.43 1.90 -18.28
N VAL A 143 -6.49 2.60 -18.91
CA VAL A 143 -6.15 3.99 -18.58
C VAL A 143 -7.15 4.98 -19.19
N ALA A 144 -7.82 4.60 -20.26
CA ALA A 144 -8.81 5.48 -20.88
C ALA A 144 -9.97 5.73 -19.91
N PRO A 145 -10.30 6.99 -19.58
CA PRO A 145 -11.47 7.28 -18.76
C PRO A 145 -12.75 6.86 -19.49
N PRO A 146 -13.84 6.58 -18.77
CA PRO A 146 -15.15 6.38 -19.40
C PRO A 146 -15.56 7.59 -20.24
N GLN A 147 -16.54 7.40 -21.16
CA GLN A 147 -16.99 8.48 -22.05
C GLN A 147 -17.43 9.71 -21.26
N VAL A 148 -17.01 10.91 -21.73
CA VAL A 148 -17.34 12.22 -21.14
C VAL A 148 -16.89 12.35 -19.66
N ARG A 149 -15.83 11.63 -19.28
CA ARG A 149 -15.23 11.69 -17.95
C ARG A 149 -13.72 11.88 -18.04
N MET A 150 -13.16 12.35 -16.94
CA MET A 150 -11.71 12.47 -16.74
C MET A 150 -11.31 11.88 -15.40
N TRP A 151 -10.04 11.47 -15.28
CA TRP A 151 -9.52 11.01 -14.01
C TRP A 151 -9.20 12.18 -13.11
N SER A 152 -9.69 12.11 -11.86
CA SER A 152 -9.36 13.04 -10.78
C SER A 152 -8.73 12.25 -9.62
N GLU A 153 -7.70 12.82 -9.00
CA GLU A 153 -7.01 12.19 -7.88
C GLU A 153 -7.85 12.31 -6.61
N ILE A 154 -8.08 11.19 -5.92
CA ILE A 154 -8.76 11.14 -4.62
C ILE A 154 -7.83 10.68 -3.50
N PHE A 155 -6.71 10.08 -3.84
CA PHE A 155 -5.69 9.65 -2.89
C PHE A 155 -4.32 9.55 -3.58
N SER A 156 -3.28 10.00 -2.89
CA SER A 156 -1.88 9.77 -3.27
C SER A 156 -1.04 9.50 -2.03
N SER A 157 -0.25 8.42 -2.06
CA SER A 157 0.73 8.14 -1.00
C SER A 157 1.85 9.17 -0.96
N GLN A 158 1.99 10.03 -2.00
CA GLN A 158 2.93 11.15 -2.04
C GLN A 158 2.40 12.42 -1.33
N ASN A 159 1.20 12.36 -0.75
CA ASN A 159 0.67 13.49 0.02
C ASN A 159 1.61 13.80 1.19
N PRO A 160 2.01 15.08 1.39
CA PRO A 160 2.86 15.49 2.51
C PRO A 160 2.30 15.11 3.89
N ALA A 161 0.99 14.99 4.04
CA ALA A 161 0.36 14.51 5.27
C ALA A 161 0.78 13.08 5.67
N TYR A 162 1.31 12.30 4.72
CA TYR A 162 1.83 10.94 4.90
C TYR A 162 3.37 10.88 4.82
N GLY A 163 4.05 12.04 4.81
CA GLY A 163 5.49 12.13 4.63
C GLY A 163 5.94 12.04 3.16
N GLY A 164 5.02 12.12 2.21
CA GLY A 164 5.31 12.13 0.79
C GLY A 164 5.87 13.45 0.27
N SER A 165 6.37 13.45 -0.96
CA SER A 165 7.00 14.61 -1.61
C SER A 165 6.02 15.67 -2.12
N GLY A 166 4.72 15.37 -2.20
CA GLY A 166 3.72 16.19 -2.84
C GLY A 166 3.79 16.19 -4.38
N SER A 167 4.54 15.27 -4.97
CA SER A 167 4.70 15.19 -6.43
C SER A 167 3.37 14.86 -7.12
N PRO A 168 2.90 15.67 -8.05
CA PRO A 168 1.67 15.38 -8.79
C PRO A 168 1.89 14.22 -9.77
N VAL A 169 0.82 13.44 -9.97
CA VAL A 169 0.82 12.30 -10.91
C VAL A 169 0.53 12.73 -12.33
N PHE A 170 -0.23 13.79 -12.45
CA PHE A 170 -0.58 14.36 -13.75
C PHE A 170 0.12 15.70 -13.95
N GLU A 171 0.95 15.78 -14.99
CA GLU A 171 1.35 17.08 -15.51
C GLU A 171 0.22 17.61 -16.40
N LYS A 172 0.04 18.93 -16.43
CA LYS A 172 -0.96 19.64 -17.26
C LYS A 172 -0.91 19.30 -18.76
N SER A 173 0.12 18.57 -19.21
CA SER A 173 0.34 18.16 -20.60
C SER A 173 -0.23 16.77 -20.95
N ALA A 174 -1.13 16.21 -20.15
CA ALA A 174 -1.71 14.89 -20.34
C ALA A 174 -0.69 13.71 -20.36
N ARG A 175 0.52 13.91 -19.84
CA ARG A 175 1.50 12.84 -19.65
C ARG A 175 1.44 12.34 -18.23
N TRP A 176 1.29 11.02 -18.10
CA TRP A 176 1.37 10.36 -16.82
C TRP A 176 2.83 10.34 -16.35
N ARG A 177 3.05 10.82 -15.14
CA ARG A 177 4.28 10.61 -14.39
C ARG A 177 3.89 9.97 -13.09
N ILE A 178 4.28 8.72 -12.87
CA ILE A 178 4.02 8.01 -11.63
C ILE A 178 5.33 7.94 -10.86
N PRO A 179 5.47 8.74 -9.78
CA PRO A 179 6.68 8.72 -8.98
C PRO A 179 7.01 7.33 -8.46
N GLY A 180 8.27 7.08 -8.16
CA GLY A 180 8.70 5.82 -7.55
C GLY A 180 8.05 5.61 -6.18
N TYR A 181 7.81 4.35 -5.82
CA TYR A 181 7.20 3.93 -4.54
C TYR A 181 5.90 4.65 -4.23
N THR A 182 5.03 4.77 -5.23
CA THR A 182 3.78 5.54 -5.14
C THR A 182 2.57 4.65 -5.40
N ALA A 183 1.53 4.87 -4.62
CA ALA A 183 0.18 4.38 -4.86
C ALA A 183 -0.79 5.55 -4.97
N ILE A 184 -1.65 5.53 -6.01
CA ILE A 184 -2.59 6.59 -6.32
C ILE A 184 -3.95 5.98 -6.59
N ALA A 185 -5.00 6.63 -6.09
CA ALA A 185 -6.37 6.31 -6.45
C ALA A 185 -7.02 7.48 -7.19
N LEU A 186 -7.65 7.16 -8.31
CA LEU A 186 -8.35 8.09 -9.19
C LEU A 186 -9.82 7.73 -9.29
N VAL A 187 -10.66 8.74 -9.44
CA VAL A 187 -12.09 8.64 -9.73
C VAL A 187 -12.39 9.18 -11.11
N ALA A 188 -13.29 8.53 -11.83
CA ALA A 188 -13.81 9.03 -13.09
C ALA A 188 -14.91 10.07 -12.85
N MET A 189 -14.58 11.36 -12.96
CA MET A 189 -15.47 12.50 -12.77
C MET A 189 -16.01 13.03 -14.11
N PRO A 190 -17.25 13.58 -14.17
CA PRO A 190 -17.70 14.33 -15.33
C PRO A 190 -16.77 15.51 -15.65
N GLU A 191 -16.54 15.76 -16.93
CA GLU A 191 -15.64 16.83 -17.41
C GLU A 191 -16.04 18.24 -16.93
N SER A 192 -17.33 18.46 -16.59
CA SER A 192 -17.88 19.72 -16.10
C SER A 192 -17.60 20.01 -14.60
N ASP A 193 -17.26 19.00 -13.82
CA ASP A 193 -17.16 19.14 -12.35
C ASP A 193 -15.76 19.55 -11.88
N GLU A 194 -14.73 19.47 -12.71
CA GLU A 194 -13.35 19.85 -12.34
C GLU A 194 -13.24 21.34 -12.03
N ALA A 195 -13.98 22.19 -12.73
CA ALA A 195 -14.01 23.64 -12.47
C ALA A 195 -14.57 23.97 -11.07
N SER A 196 -15.53 23.18 -10.59
CA SER A 196 -16.16 23.34 -9.27
C SER A 196 -15.26 22.90 -8.13
N LEU A 197 -14.49 21.81 -8.31
CA LEU A 197 -13.54 21.32 -7.31
C LEU A 197 -12.33 22.24 -7.14
N THR A 198 -11.84 22.83 -8.24
CA THR A 198 -10.71 23.78 -8.20
C THR A 198 -11.10 25.06 -7.46
N LEU A 199 -12.34 25.54 -7.61
CA LEU A 199 -12.87 26.70 -6.88
C LEU A 199 -13.05 26.41 -5.38
N ALA A 200 -13.51 25.21 -5.00
CA ALA A 200 -13.69 24.82 -3.60
C ALA A 200 -12.34 24.66 -2.86
N ALA A 201 -11.32 24.12 -3.52
CA ALA A 201 -9.98 24.00 -2.95
C ALA A 201 -9.26 25.35 -2.75
N GLN A 202 -9.61 26.37 -3.52
CA GLN A 202 -9.08 27.74 -3.37
C GLN A 202 -9.80 28.56 -2.28
N ALA A 203 -11.02 28.21 -1.93
CA ALA A 203 -11.81 28.91 -0.91
C ALA A 203 -11.47 28.49 0.54
N HIS A 204 -10.66 27.45 0.71
CA HIS A 204 -10.24 26.90 2.02
C HIS A 204 -8.75 27.13 2.33
N ARG A 205 -8.11 28.11 1.64
CA ARG A 205 -6.74 28.57 1.96
C ARG A 205 -6.73 29.92 2.65
#